data_985c715522bfa0c68fc3dcdf5581eeb0
#
_entry.id   985c715522bfa0c68fc3dcdf5581eeb0
#
_cell.length_a   1.000
_cell.length_b   1.000
_cell.length_c   1.000
_cell.angle_alpha   90.00
_cell.angle_beta   90.00
_cell.angle_gamma   90.00
#
_symmetry.space_group_name_H-M   'P 1'
#
loop_
_entity.id
_entity.type
_entity.pdbx_description
1 polymer ?
#
loop_
_entity_poly.entity_id
_entity_poly.type
_entity_poly.pdbx_seq_one_letter_code
_entity_poly.pdbx_strand_id
1 'polypeptide(L)'
;MYEVSRVRVSGPLAVHVSGLVGCLAGRGYGSKSTVEHVRRLAQVSRWLEREGLEPGAVDEALVVRLVGALHSAGKGRSLAPRSFRVLLGFLRSQGIVPSERVRVLTPIEVLLDGYRNYLVVERALAAVTITGYMGTAGWFVSEACANDPCRVAALSAADVARFVVGVGRVRGPRSVNEVVVGVRSLLRYFYLKGLIDRPLAQAVPWLARGRMATLPRTLEPGVAGRLLASCDRGTLVGVRDFAVLTLFVRLGLRVGELTAMEVGDIDWRSGELTVRGKGGWRDPLPLPVDVGDALVAYLTRRGPSGECRQMFMRIRAPRGPMAMTDLRAVVRRACARVGIADTSTHRLRHGLACDLLRHGAPLFEIGQVLRHRDLETTAVYAKVDFAVLATVAQRWPGSES
;
A
#
# COMPACT_ATOMS: atom_id res chain seq x y z
N MET A 1 -3.12 33.07 15.12
CA MET A 1 -2.56 32.04 16.02
C MET A 1 -3.69 31.11 16.43
N TYR A 2 -3.60 29.82 16.18
CA TYR A 2 -4.66 28.86 16.53
C TYR A 2 -4.41 28.40 17.97
N GLU A 3 -5.18 28.91 18.93
CA GLU A 3 -5.09 28.52 20.34
C GLU A 3 -6.17 27.50 20.68
N VAL A 4 -5.74 26.38 21.24
CA VAL A 4 -6.64 25.30 21.72
C VAL A 4 -7.56 25.82 22.82
N SER A 5 -7.10 26.77 23.64
CA SER A 5 -7.84 27.44 24.70
C SER A 5 -9.12 28.16 24.24
N ARG A 6 -9.23 28.46 22.93
CA ARG A 6 -10.42 29.12 22.36
C ARG A 6 -11.57 28.17 22.02
N VAL A 7 -11.37 26.85 22.14
CA VAL A 7 -12.41 25.87 21.86
C VAL A 7 -13.07 25.48 23.18
N ARG A 8 -14.28 25.97 23.41
CA ARG A 8 -15.10 25.51 24.55
C ARG A 8 -15.58 24.08 24.28
N VAL A 9 -15.30 23.19 25.22
CA VAL A 9 -15.79 21.81 25.22
C VAL A 9 -16.65 21.65 26.45
N SER A 10 -17.93 21.34 26.23
CA SER A 10 -18.90 20.99 27.28
C SER A 10 -19.30 19.53 27.15
N GLY A 11 -19.97 19.01 28.17
CA GLY A 11 -20.47 17.63 28.18
C GLY A 11 -19.43 16.57 28.61
N PRO A 12 -19.78 15.30 28.53
CA PRO A 12 -19.10 14.22 29.24
C PRO A 12 -17.65 13.96 28.79
N LEU A 13 -17.25 14.43 27.61
CA LEU A 13 -15.88 14.28 27.13
C LEU A 13 -14.97 15.47 27.44
N ALA A 14 -15.47 16.51 28.12
CA ALA A 14 -14.70 17.74 28.41
C ALA A 14 -13.41 17.44 29.19
N VAL A 15 -13.44 16.50 30.11
CA VAL A 15 -12.31 16.09 30.97
C VAL A 15 -11.15 15.46 30.17
N HIS A 16 -11.39 15.02 28.95
CA HIS A 16 -10.41 14.34 28.12
C HIS A 16 -9.66 15.28 27.15
N VAL A 17 -9.94 16.58 27.18
CA VAL A 17 -9.32 17.57 26.27
C VAL A 17 -7.80 17.59 26.42
N SER A 18 -7.31 17.69 27.66
CA SER A 18 -5.85 17.74 27.93
C SER A 18 -5.14 16.47 27.48
N GLY A 19 -5.72 15.30 27.74
CA GLY A 19 -5.20 14.03 27.29
C GLY A 19 -5.14 13.92 25.76
N LEU A 20 -6.20 14.37 25.05
CA LEU A 20 -6.23 14.41 23.60
C LEU A 20 -5.13 15.33 23.04
N VAL A 21 -4.98 16.53 23.61
CA VAL A 21 -3.96 17.50 23.19
C VAL A 21 -2.55 16.91 23.37
N GLY A 22 -2.26 16.30 24.52
CA GLY A 22 -1.00 15.61 24.78
C GLY A 22 -0.73 14.47 23.79
N CYS A 23 -1.73 13.63 23.54
CA CYS A 23 -1.65 12.54 22.55
C CYS A 23 -1.36 13.06 21.13
N LEU A 24 -2.02 14.15 20.72
CA LEU A 24 -1.81 14.76 19.41
C LEU A 24 -0.43 15.39 19.30
N ALA A 25 0.05 16.06 20.34
CA ALA A 25 1.39 16.64 20.39
C ALA A 25 2.46 15.56 20.26
N GLY A 26 2.35 14.45 21.00
CA GLY A 26 3.26 13.30 20.91
C GLY A 26 3.27 12.67 19.51
N ARG A 27 2.16 12.74 18.77
CA ARG A 27 2.07 12.29 17.36
C ARG A 27 2.49 13.34 16.33
N GLY A 28 2.94 14.51 16.77
CA GLY A 28 3.45 15.60 15.94
C GLY A 28 2.39 16.42 15.22
N TYR A 29 1.15 16.48 15.74
CA TYR A 29 0.12 17.37 15.21
C TYR A 29 0.43 18.82 15.56
N GLY A 30 0.34 19.71 14.57
CA GLY A 30 0.50 21.15 14.79
C GLY A 30 -0.79 21.79 15.34
N SER A 31 -0.68 23.00 15.90
CA SER A 31 -1.76 23.73 16.59
C SER A 31 -3.07 23.78 15.81
N LYS A 32 -3.03 24.07 14.50
CA LYS A 32 -4.24 24.09 13.65
C LYS A 32 -4.96 22.74 13.63
N SER A 33 -4.24 21.65 13.43
CA SER A 33 -4.81 20.29 13.38
C SER A 33 -5.32 19.86 14.75
N THR A 34 -4.60 20.23 15.82
CA THR A 34 -5.03 19.98 17.22
C THR A 34 -6.35 20.67 17.51
N VAL A 35 -6.50 21.94 17.15
CA VAL A 35 -7.77 22.67 17.29
C VAL A 35 -8.92 21.98 16.57
N GLU A 36 -8.68 21.47 15.34
CA GLU A 36 -9.70 20.74 14.59
C GLU A 36 -10.11 19.43 15.27
N HIS A 37 -9.17 18.70 15.87
CA HIS A 37 -9.48 17.48 16.63
C HIS A 37 -10.23 17.79 17.93
N VAL A 38 -9.87 18.87 18.63
CA VAL A 38 -10.62 19.32 19.83
C VAL A 38 -12.03 19.78 19.47
N ARG A 39 -12.23 20.45 18.33
CA ARG A 39 -13.58 20.78 17.82
C ARG A 39 -14.41 19.53 17.56
N ARG A 40 -13.83 18.46 17.01
CA ARG A 40 -14.51 17.18 16.82
C ARG A 40 -14.88 16.53 18.17
N LEU A 41 -13.98 16.57 19.15
CA LEU A 41 -14.29 16.14 20.50
C LEU A 41 -15.47 16.90 21.05
N ALA A 42 -15.48 18.25 20.92
CA ALA A 42 -16.58 19.10 21.38
C ALA A 42 -17.91 18.78 20.66
N GLN A 43 -17.87 18.44 19.38
CA GLN A 43 -19.07 18.01 18.63
C GLN A 43 -19.63 16.70 19.16
N VAL A 44 -18.78 15.69 19.37
CA VAL A 44 -19.18 14.40 19.93
C VAL A 44 -19.71 14.58 21.37
N SER A 45 -19.02 15.35 22.22
CA SER A 45 -19.39 15.58 23.60
C SER A 45 -20.77 16.23 23.74
N ARG A 46 -21.03 17.28 22.95
CA ARG A 46 -22.36 17.94 22.92
C ARG A 46 -23.46 17.05 22.36
N TRP A 47 -23.10 16.15 21.41
CA TRP A 47 -24.08 15.19 20.91
C TRP A 47 -24.46 14.18 21.99
N LEU A 48 -23.48 13.64 22.73
CA LEU A 48 -23.73 12.73 23.85
C LEU A 48 -24.62 13.39 24.92
N GLU A 49 -24.27 14.60 25.29
CA GLU A 49 -25.05 15.38 26.28
C GLU A 49 -26.49 15.57 25.83
N ARG A 50 -26.73 15.93 24.59
CA ARG A 50 -28.08 16.14 24.03
C ARG A 50 -28.90 14.85 23.94
N GLU A 51 -28.27 13.73 23.59
CA GLU A 51 -28.93 12.43 23.46
C GLU A 51 -28.96 11.64 24.78
N GLY A 52 -28.44 12.20 25.88
CA GLY A 52 -28.35 11.50 27.16
C GLY A 52 -27.48 10.24 27.14
N LEU A 53 -26.46 10.22 26.33
CA LEU A 53 -25.58 9.04 26.12
C LEU A 53 -24.29 9.16 26.93
N GLU A 54 -23.84 8.03 27.47
CA GLU A 54 -22.56 7.91 28.15
C GLU A 54 -21.37 7.90 27.15
N PRO A 55 -20.15 8.33 27.57
CA PRO A 55 -18.95 8.31 26.73
C PRO A 55 -18.65 6.96 26.06
N GLY A 56 -18.96 5.87 26.77
CA GLY A 56 -18.76 4.51 26.25
C GLY A 56 -19.64 4.13 25.05
N ALA A 57 -20.66 4.93 24.75
CA ALA A 57 -21.52 4.71 23.59
C ALA A 57 -20.91 5.17 22.25
N VAL A 58 -19.75 5.86 22.29
CA VAL A 58 -19.12 6.41 21.09
C VAL A 58 -18.53 5.29 20.25
N ASP A 59 -19.14 5.04 19.10
CA ASP A 59 -18.67 4.08 18.10
C ASP A 59 -18.72 4.68 16.68
N GLU A 60 -18.33 3.91 15.69
CA GLU A 60 -18.39 4.34 14.29
C GLU A 60 -19.82 4.65 13.84
N ALA A 61 -20.82 3.92 14.32
CA ALA A 61 -22.22 4.12 13.96
C ALA A 61 -22.75 5.45 14.53
N LEU A 62 -22.39 5.79 15.78
CA LEU A 62 -22.71 7.09 16.37
C LEU A 62 -22.07 8.23 15.58
N VAL A 63 -20.79 8.08 15.17
CA VAL A 63 -20.09 9.07 14.36
C VAL A 63 -20.77 9.26 13.01
N VAL A 64 -21.25 8.20 12.36
CA VAL A 64 -21.99 8.30 11.09
C VAL A 64 -23.30 9.07 11.30
N ARG A 65 -24.07 8.77 12.36
CA ARG A 65 -25.30 9.49 12.71
C ARG A 65 -25.04 10.97 12.99
N LEU A 66 -24.01 11.27 13.80
CA LEU A 66 -23.58 12.64 14.10
C LEU A 66 -23.26 13.43 12.83
N VAL A 67 -22.44 12.85 11.92
CA VAL A 67 -22.06 13.49 10.66
C VAL A 67 -23.30 13.72 9.79
N GLY A 68 -24.19 12.73 9.68
CA GLY A 68 -25.46 12.86 8.97
C GLY A 68 -26.31 14.02 9.49
N ALA A 69 -26.50 14.11 10.82
CA ALA A 69 -27.27 15.19 11.44
C ALA A 69 -26.61 16.57 11.24
N LEU A 70 -25.28 16.66 11.28
CA LEU A 70 -24.57 17.90 10.99
C LEU A 70 -24.76 18.33 9.53
N HIS A 71 -24.73 17.40 8.59
CA HIS A 71 -24.98 17.69 7.17
C HIS A 71 -26.43 18.17 6.94
N SER A 72 -27.42 17.51 7.54
CA SER A 72 -28.83 17.90 7.45
C SER A 72 -29.07 19.29 8.04
N ALA A 73 -28.30 19.67 9.07
CA ALA A 73 -28.35 21.02 9.67
C ALA A 73 -27.53 22.07 8.87
N GLY A 74 -27.06 21.74 7.67
CA GLY A 74 -26.24 22.65 6.85
C GLY A 74 -24.82 22.90 7.37
N LYS A 75 -24.39 22.14 8.38
CA LYS A 75 -23.09 22.32 9.04
C LYS A 75 -22.10 21.22 8.59
N GLY A 76 -20.84 21.61 8.41
CA GLY A 76 -19.77 20.62 8.19
C GLY A 76 -19.82 19.86 6.86
N ARG A 77 -20.19 20.48 5.74
CA ARG A 77 -20.27 19.84 4.39
C ARG A 77 -19.04 19.02 4.01
N SER A 78 -17.86 19.38 4.48
CA SER A 78 -16.61 18.64 4.24
C SER A 78 -16.28 17.61 5.32
N LEU A 79 -17.12 17.47 6.35
CA LEU A 79 -16.88 16.57 7.47
C LEU A 79 -17.27 15.14 7.08
N ALA A 80 -16.34 14.21 7.20
CA ALA A 80 -16.56 12.81 6.90
C ALA A 80 -16.33 11.95 8.15
N PRO A 81 -17.01 10.81 8.34
CA PRO A 81 -16.83 9.92 9.50
C PRO A 81 -15.35 9.56 9.74
N ARG A 82 -14.58 9.34 8.67
CA ARG A 82 -13.13 9.07 8.75
C ARG A 82 -12.33 10.15 9.49
N SER A 83 -12.84 11.39 9.56
CA SER A 83 -12.19 12.50 10.25
C SER A 83 -12.15 12.31 11.77
N PHE A 84 -12.98 11.43 12.31
CA PHE A 84 -13.06 11.12 13.74
C PHE A 84 -12.18 9.93 14.14
N ARG A 85 -11.53 9.24 13.19
CA ARG A 85 -10.71 8.04 13.46
C ARG A 85 -9.63 8.28 14.52
N VAL A 86 -8.97 9.44 14.49
CA VAL A 86 -7.93 9.80 15.46
C VAL A 86 -8.53 9.98 16.85
N LEU A 87 -9.70 10.62 16.95
CA LEU A 87 -10.44 10.78 18.19
C LEU A 87 -10.90 9.43 18.77
N LEU A 88 -11.52 8.58 17.94
CA LEU A 88 -11.93 7.23 18.35
C LEU A 88 -10.74 6.41 18.84
N GLY A 89 -9.62 6.46 18.12
CA GLY A 89 -8.39 5.78 18.54
C GLY A 89 -7.86 6.28 19.88
N PHE A 90 -7.95 7.58 20.15
CA PHE A 90 -7.59 8.15 21.44
C PHE A 90 -8.55 7.67 22.55
N LEU A 91 -9.85 7.77 22.35
CA LEU A 91 -10.85 7.37 23.36
C LEU A 91 -10.73 5.87 23.70
N ARG A 92 -10.44 5.01 22.71
CA ARG A 92 -10.15 3.59 22.91
C ARG A 92 -8.87 3.36 23.71
N SER A 93 -7.81 4.10 23.40
CA SER A 93 -6.53 3.97 24.11
C SER A 93 -6.62 4.40 25.57
N GLN A 94 -7.62 5.23 25.92
CA GLN A 94 -7.91 5.65 27.30
C GLN A 94 -8.93 4.74 27.99
N GLY A 95 -9.40 3.67 27.33
CA GLY A 95 -10.44 2.79 27.89
C GLY A 95 -11.83 3.43 28.06
N ILE A 96 -12.05 4.63 27.50
CA ILE A 96 -13.32 5.37 27.59
C ILE A 96 -14.37 4.71 26.69
N VAL A 97 -13.92 4.25 25.53
CA VAL A 97 -14.72 3.53 24.55
C VAL A 97 -14.17 2.12 24.44
N PRO A 98 -15.02 1.09 24.41
CA PRO A 98 -14.57 -0.30 24.21
C PRO A 98 -13.66 -0.42 22.99
N SER A 99 -12.60 -1.21 23.09
CA SER A 99 -11.60 -1.39 22.01
C SER A 99 -12.22 -1.98 20.75
N GLU A 100 -13.23 -2.82 20.92
CA GLU A 100 -14.16 -3.29 19.88
C GLU A 100 -15.45 -3.72 20.59
N ARG A 101 -16.63 -3.38 20.05
CA ARG A 101 -17.82 -4.17 20.42
C ARG A 101 -17.55 -5.57 19.91
N VAL A 102 -17.78 -6.57 20.76
CA VAL A 102 -17.86 -7.97 20.29
C VAL A 102 -18.98 -7.99 19.25
N ARG A 103 -18.58 -7.80 18.00
CA ARG A 103 -19.52 -7.90 16.88
C ARG A 103 -19.83 -9.38 16.74
N VAL A 104 -21.08 -9.73 16.91
CA VAL A 104 -21.54 -11.07 16.54
C VAL A 104 -21.30 -11.22 15.06
N LEU A 105 -20.32 -12.04 14.71
CA LEU A 105 -19.99 -12.32 13.32
C LEU A 105 -21.15 -13.09 12.69
N THR A 106 -21.53 -12.70 11.49
CA THR A 106 -22.43 -13.51 10.69
C THR A 106 -21.77 -14.86 10.36
N PRO A 107 -22.53 -15.92 10.09
CA PRO A 107 -21.96 -17.22 9.74
C PRO A 107 -20.96 -17.15 8.58
N ILE A 108 -21.19 -16.24 7.61
CA ILE A 108 -20.27 -16.05 6.49
C ILE A 108 -18.97 -15.33 6.93
N GLU A 109 -19.07 -14.41 7.88
CA GLU A 109 -17.89 -13.74 8.43
C GLU A 109 -17.04 -14.71 9.26
N VAL A 110 -17.66 -15.65 10.00
CA VAL A 110 -16.95 -16.74 10.71
C VAL A 110 -16.20 -17.61 9.70
N LEU A 111 -16.84 -17.98 8.60
CA LEU A 111 -16.22 -18.77 7.53
C LEU A 111 -15.02 -18.03 6.90
N LEU A 112 -15.17 -16.75 6.60
CA LEU A 112 -14.10 -15.93 6.04
C LEU A 112 -12.97 -15.69 7.05
N ASP A 113 -13.26 -15.58 8.34
CA ASP A 113 -12.24 -15.48 9.38
C ASP A 113 -11.46 -16.78 9.52
N GLY A 114 -12.12 -17.93 9.45
CA GLY A 114 -11.46 -19.24 9.34
C GLY A 114 -10.53 -19.33 8.13
N TYR A 115 -10.96 -18.82 6.97
CA TYR A 115 -10.09 -18.74 5.79
C TYR A 115 -8.89 -17.81 6.01
N ARG A 116 -9.09 -16.64 6.64
CA ARG A 116 -8.00 -15.75 7.02
C ARG A 116 -6.97 -16.48 7.90
N ASN A 117 -7.43 -17.19 8.93
CA ASN A 117 -6.55 -17.94 9.82
C ASN A 117 -5.76 -19.02 9.06
N TYR A 118 -6.40 -19.76 8.16
CA TYR A 118 -5.73 -20.70 7.26
C TYR A 118 -4.61 -20.02 6.44
N LEU A 119 -4.87 -18.84 5.86
CA LEU A 119 -3.86 -18.12 5.10
C LEU A 119 -2.68 -17.61 5.94
N VAL A 120 -2.95 -17.23 7.21
CA VAL A 120 -1.93 -16.75 8.16
C VAL A 120 -1.10 -17.91 8.69
N VAL A 121 -1.75 -18.91 9.27
CA VAL A 121 -1.11 -19.97 10.06
C VAL A 121 -0.61 -21.12 9.17
N GLU A 122 -1.52 -21.70 8.36
CA GLU A 122 -1.17 -22.89 7.58
C GLU A 122 -0.41 -22.55 6.29
N ARG A 123 -0.68 -21.38 5.69
CA ARG A 123 -0.02 -20.96 4.45
C ARG A 123 1.11 -19.95 4.67
N ALA A 124 1.26 -19.38 5.86
CA ALA A 124 2.25 -18.37 6.24
C ALA A 124 2.41 -17.23 5.20
N LEU A 125 1.30 -16.75 4.64
CA LEU A 125 1.33 -15.75 3.60
C LEU A 125 1.57 -14.34 4.17
N ALA A 126 2.21 -13.49 3.37
CA ALA A 126 2.41 -12.10 3.73
C ALA A 126 1.08 -11.34 3.82
N ALA A 127 0.97 -10.39 4.77
CA ALA A 127 -0.25 -9.64 5.06
C ALA A 127 -0.88 -8.98 3.81
N VAL A 128 -0.06 -8.47 2.89
CA VAL A 128 -0.56 -7.87 1.62
C VAL A 128 -1.22 -8.91 0.72
N THR A 129 -0.70 -10.13 0.67
CA THR A 129 -1.29 -11.25 -0.09
C THR A 129 -2.60 -11.69 0.55
N ILE A 130 -2.62 -11.80 1.89
CA ILE A 130 -3.83 -12.14 2.65
C ILE A 130 -4.92 -11.11 2.38
N THR A 131 -4.60 -9.82 2.42
CA THR A 131 -5.56 -8.75 2.13
C THR A 131 -6.18 -8.89 0.72
N GLY A 132 -5.36 -9.20 -0.28
CA GLY A 132 -5.84 -9.45 -1.64
C GLY A 132 -6.76 -10.67 -1.74
N TYR A 133 -6.36 -11.78 -1.10
CA TYR A 133 -7.14 -13.03 -1.08
C TYR A 133 -8.45 -12.86 -0.32
N MET A 134 -8.44 -12.17 0.82
CA MET A 134 -9.65 -11.87 1.58
C MET A 134 -10.62 -10.96 0.80
N GLY A 135 -10.11 -9.96 0.08
CA GLY A 135 -10.93 -9.12 -0.80
C GLY A 135 -11.60 -9.94 -1.91
N THR A 136 -10.85 -10.87 -2.53
CA THR A 136 -11.40 -11.78 -3.54
C THR A 136 -12.41 -12.75 -2.94
N ALA A 137 -12.12 -13.30 -1.76
CA ALA A 137 -13.01 -14.23 -1.06
C ALA A 137 -14.35 -13.57 -0.71
N GLY A 138 -14.33 -12.37 -0.12
CA GLY A 138 -15.54 -11.63 0.18
C GLY A 138 -16.38 -11.32 -1.06
N TRP A 139 -15.73 -10.92 -2.16
CA TRP A 139 -16.44 -10.69 -3.43
C TRP A 139 -17.04 -11.98 -4.00
N PHE A 140 -16.28 -13.08 -4.05
CA PHE A 140 -16.77 -14.37 -4.54
C PHE A 140 -17.98 -14.86 -3.75
N VAL A 141 -17.89 -14.83 -2.42
CA VAL A 141 -18.97 -15.29 -1.53
C VAL A 141 -20.20 -14.40 -1.66
N SER A 142 -20.04 -13.09 -1.83
CA SER A 142 -21.15 -12.18 -2.06
C SER A 142 -21.88 -12.49 -3.37
N GLU A 143 -21.16 -12.68 -4.48
CA GLU A 143 -21.74 -12.86 -5.81
C GLU A 143 -22.22 -14.29 -6.05
N ALA A 144 -21.40 -15.30 -5.69
CA ALA A 144 -21.71 -16.69 -5.99
C ALA A 144 -22.60 -17.36 -4.94
N CYS A 145 -22.50 -16.93 -3.67
CA CYS A 145 -23.23 -17.52 -2.55
C CYS A 145 -24.27 -16.57 -1.93
N ALA A 146 -24.42 -15.34 -2.42
CA ALA A 146 -25.32 -14.31 -1.88
C ALA A 146 -25.15 -14.10 -0.35
N ASN A 147 -23.93 -14.25 0.15
CA ASN A 147 -23.55 -14.23 1.58
C ASN A 147 -24.31 -15.30 2.44
N ASP A 148 -24.78 -16.37 1.84
CA ASP A 148 -25.43 -17.48 2.53
C ASP A 148 -24.47 -18.68 2.63
N PRO A 149 -24.09 -19.13 3.86
CA PRO A 149 -23.24 -20.29 4.07
C PRO A 149 -23.80 -21.58 3.49
N CYS A 150 -25.12 -21.75 3.48
CA CYS A 150 -25.77 -22.94 2.93
C CYS A 150 -25.51 -23.08 1.43
N ARG A 151 -25.37 -21.97 0.73
CA ARG A 151 -25.02 -21.95 -0.70
C ARG A 151 -23.58 -22.32 -0.98
N VAL A 152 -22.70 -22.24 0.01
CA VAL A 152 -21.30 -22.69 -0.15
C VAL A 152 -21.26 -24.19 -0.42
N ALA A 153 -22.03 -24.99 0.31
CA ALA A 153 -22.10 -26.43 0.12
C ALA A 153 -22.72 -26.83 -1.25
N ALA A 154 -23.61 -25.98 -1.78
CA ALA A 154 -24.27 -26.18 -3.06
C ALA A 154 -23.50 -25.62 -4.27
N LEU A 155 -22.30 -25.08 -4.08
CA LEU A 155 -21.48 -24.50 -5.16
C LEU A 155 -21.21 -25.53 -6.27
N SER A 156 -21.40 -25.09 -7.49
CA SER A 156 -21.13 -25.87 -8.71
C SER A 156 -19.98 -25.27 -9.53
N ALA A 157 -19.41 -26.05 -10.43
CA ALA A 157 -18.42 -25.58 -11.40
C ALA A 157 -19.00 -24.46 -12.29
N ALA A 158 -20.31 -24.49 -12.59
CA ALA A 158 -20.98 -23.45 -13.36
C ALA A 158 -21.03 -22.10 -12.63
N ASP A 159 -21.22 -22.10 -11.30
CA ASP A 159 -21.21 -20.88 -10.49
C ASP A 159 -19.82 -20.24 -10.46
N VAL A 160 -18.78 -21.06 -10.30
CA VAL A 160 -17.39 -20.63 -10.36
C VAL A 160 -17.05 -20.03 -11.73
N ALA A 161 -17.44 -20.69 -12.82
CA ALA A 161 -17.20 -20.22 -14.18
C ALA A 161 -17.94 -18.89 -14.45
N ARG A 162 -19.20 -18.79 -14.03
CA ARG A 162 -20.04 -17.58 -14.17
C ARG A 162 -19.39 -16.40 -13.47
N PHE A 163 -18.92 -16.59 -12.24
CA PHE A 163 -18.21 -15.55 -11.50
C PHE A 163 -16.95 -15.07 -12.24
N VAL A 164 -16.08 -15.99 -12.67
CA VAL A 164 -14.83 -15.64 -13.37
C VAL A 164 -15.11 -14.92 -14.70
N VAL A 165 -16.10 -15.36 -15.45
CA VAL A 165 -16.54 -14.67 -16.69
C VAL A 165 -17.06 -13.27 -16.37
N GLY A 166 -17.87 -13.11 -15.32
CA GLY A 166 -18.35 -11.81 -14.84
C GLY A 166 -17.21 -10.86 -14.50
N VAL A 167 -16.19 -11.35 -13.78
CA VAL A 167 -14.98 -10.58 -13.48
C VAL A 167 -14.27 -10.12 -14.76
N GLY A 168 -14.18 -10.99 -15.78
CA GLY A 168 -13.53 -10.69 -17.06
C GLY A 168 -14.20 -9.54 -17.84
N ARG A 169 -15.50 -9.33 -17.65
CA ARG A 169 -16.25 -8.23 -18.27
C ARG A 169 -15.96 -6.87 -17.64
N VAL A 170 -15.55 -6.84 -16.37
CA VAL A 170 -15.40 -5.61 -15.58
C VAL A 170 -13.93 -5.26 -15.35
N ARG A 171 -13.02 -6.23 -15.41
CA ARG A 171 -11.60 -6.07 -15.08
C ARG A 171 -10.68 -6.48 -16.22
N GLY A 172 -9.55 -5.81 -16.33
CA GLY A 172 -8.50 -6.19 -17.29
C GLY A 172 -7.83 -7.54 -16.93
N PRO A 173 -7.17 -8.19 -17.91
CA PRO A 173 -6.63 -9.56 -17.79
C PRO A 173 -5.74 -9.82 -16.59
N ARG A 174 -4.92 -8.83 -16.19
CA ARG A 174 -4.04 -8.95 -15.02
C ARG A 174 -4.83 -9.08 -13.72
N SER A 175 -5.84 -8.23 -13.54
CA SER A 175 -6.70 -8.25 -12.35
C SER A 175 -7.56 -9.51 -12.30
N VAL A 176 -7.98 -10.05 -13.46
CA VAL A 176 -8.70 -11.32 -13.54
C VAL A 176 -7.82 -12.46 -13.02
N ASN A 177 -6.54 -12.52 -13.42
CA ASN A 177 -5.61 -13.55 -12.92
C ASN A 177 -5.41 -13.50 -11.39
N GLU A 178 -5.35 -12.29 -10.81
CA GLU A 178 -5.26 -12.13 -9.36
C GLU A 178 -6.51 -12.69 -8.66
N VAL A 179 -7.70 -12.42 -9.21
CA VAL A 179 -8.96 -12.97 -8.71
C VAL A 179 -9.02 -14.49 -8.87
N VAL A 180 -8.64 -15.02 -10.02
CA VAL A 180 -8.59 -16.47 -10.30
C VAL A 180 -7.71 -17.20 -9.27
N VAL A 181 -6.53 -16.67 -8.96
CA VAL A 181 -5.64 -17.25 -7.94
C VAL A 181 -6.28 -17.21 -6.55
N GLY A 182 -6.92 -16.10 -6.20
CA GLY A 182 -7.63 -15.94 -4.92
C GLY A 182 -8.81 -16.91 -4.79
N VAL A 183 -9.65 -17.04 -5.84
CA VAL A 183 -10.78 -17.98 -5.87
C VAL A 183 -10.31 -19.43 -5.75
N ARG A 184 -9.26 -19.82 -6.48
CA ARG A 184 -8.66 -21.16 -6.33
C ARG A 184 -8.20 -21.44 -4.91
N SER A 185 -7.59 -20.46 -4.25
CA SER A 185 -7.13 -20.61 -2.87
C SER A 185 -8.32 -20.81 -1.92
N LEU A 186 -9.39 -20.03 -2.10
CA LEU A 186 -10.62 -20.15 -1.29
C LEU A 186 -11.31 -21.51 -1.49
N LEU A 187 -11.48 -21.94 -2.75
CA LEU A 187 -12.11 -23.21 -3.07
C LEU A 187 -11.30 -24.42 -2.55
N ARG A 188 -9.96 -24.34 -2.55
CA ARG A 188 -9.11 -25.33 -1.88
C ARG A 188 -9.36 -25.37 -0.38
N TYR A 189 -9.47 -24.23 0.27
CA TYR A 189 -9.81 -24.15 1.68
C TYR A 189 -11.18 -24.75 1.96
N PHE A 190 -12.20 -24.42 1.16
CA PHE A 190 -13.54 -24.99 1.31
C PHE A 190 -13.52 -26.52 1.22
N TYR A 191 -12.81 -27.06 0.23
CA TYR A 191 -12.65 -28.50 0.07
C TYR A 191 -11.92 -29.17 1.24
N LEU A 192 -10.79 -28.59 1.68
CA LEU A 192 -10.00 -29.09 2.81
C LEU A 192 -10.78 -29.09 4.13
N LYS A 193 -11.69 -28.15 4.31
CA LYS A 193 -12.56 -28.09 5.52
C LYS A 193 -13.88 -28.83 5.36
N GLY A 194 -14.08 -29.55 4.27
CA GLY A 194 -15.30 -30.32 4.00
C GLY A 194 -16.56 -29.45 3.77
N LEU A 195 -16.38 -28.18 3.44
CA LEU A 195 -17.49 -27.26 3.15
C LEU A 195 -18.09 -27.45 1.76
N ILE A 196 -17.36 -28.08 0.86
CA ILE A 196 -17.78 -28.55 -0.46
C ILE A 196 -17.27 -29.97 -0.66
N ASP A 197 -18.05 -30.79 -1.37
CA ASP A 197 -17.77 -32.21 -1.62
C ASP A 197 -16.85 -32.47 -2.82
N ARG A 198 -16.62 -31.47 -3.67
CA ARG A 198 -15.85 -31.58 -4.91
C ARG A 198 -14.69 -30.58 -4.98
N PRO A 199 -13.55 -30.94 -5.61
CA PRO A 199 -12.39 -30.06 -5.74
C PRO A 199 -12.60 -28.97 -6.81
N LEU A 200 -13.56 -28.05 -6.59
CA LEU A 200 -13.95 -27.00 -7.55
C LEU A 200 -12.80 -26.05 -7.94
N ALA A 201 -11.69 -26.05 -7.22
CA ALA A 201 -10.51 -25.27 -7.58
C ALA A 201 -9.97 -25.62 -8.99
N GLN A 202 -10.23 -26.85 -9.47
CA GLN A 202 -9.84 -27.30 -10.81
C GLN A 202 -10.75 -26.73 -11.91
N ALA A 203 -11.99 -26.42 -11.59
CA ALA A 203 -12.96 -25.83 -12.50
C ALA A 203 -12.70 -24.34 -12.80
N VAL A 204 -11.83 -23.68 -12.03
CA VAL A 204 -11.45 -22.29 -12.28
C VAL A 204 -10.59 -22.22 -13.53
N PRO A 205 -11.00 -21.52 -14.61
CA PRO A 205 -10.25 -21.49 -15.86
C PRO A 205 -8.85 -20.88 -15.67
N TRP A 206 -7.83 -21.44 -16.35
CA TRP A 206 -6.53 -20.83 -16.48
C TRP A 206 -6.61 -19.78 -17.59
N LEU A 207 -6.37 -18.53 -17.23
CA LEU A 207 -6.14 -17.53 -18.25
C LEU A 207 -4.67 -17.68 -18.71
N ALA A 208 -4.50 -18.05 -19.97
CA ALA A 208 -3.19 -18.11 -20.57
C ALA A 208 -2.53 -16.74 -20.41
N ARG A 209 -1.47 -16.68 -19.61
CA ARG A 209 -0.62 -15.49 -19.58
C ARG A 209 0.20 -15.52 -20.85
N GLY A 210 -0.11 -14.65 -21.78
CA GLY A 210 0.89 -14.23 -22.73
C GLY A 210 2.02 -13.51 -21.96
N ARG A 211 2.85 -14.28 -21.24
CA ARG A 211 4.01 -13.75 -20.46
C ARG A 211 4.89 -12.81 -21.29
N MET A 212 4.76 -12.93 -22.60
CA MET A 212 5.57 -12.23 -23.58
C MET A 212 4.77 -11.22 -24.43
N ALA A 213 3.48 -11.00 -24.18
CA ALA A 213 2.62 -10.24 -25.09
C ALA A 213 2.79 -8.70 -25.03
N THR A 214 3.41 -8.15 -24.00
CA THR A 214 3.57 -6.70 -23.88
C THR A 214 5.03 -6.30 -23.69
N LEU A 215 5.49 -5.33 -24.48
CA LEU A 215 6.76 -4.67 -24.24
C LEU A 215 6.73 -3.96 -22.86
N PRO A 216 7.84 -4.00 -22.11
CA PRO A 216 7.94 -3.20 -20.89
C PRO A 216 7.64 -1.73 -21.22
N ARG A 217 6.70 -1.13 -20.50
CA ARG A 217 6.46 0.31 -20.63
C ARG A 217 7.61 1.04 -19.95
N THR A 218 8.64 1.34 -20.73
CA THR A 218 9.83 2.06 -20.28
C THR A 218 9.51 3.54 -20.04
N LEU A 219 10.33 4.19 -19.26
CA LEU A 219 10.34 5.64 -19.18
C LEU A 219 11.11 6.20 -20.38
N GLU A 220 10.67 7.34 -20.88
CA GLU A 220 11.45 8.10 -21.87
C GLU A 220 12.82 8.48 -21.28
N PRO A 221 13.85 8.56 -22.12
CA PRO A 221 15.15 9.03 -21.68
C PRO A 221 15.05 10.40 -20.98
N GLY A 222 15.83 10.61 -19.92
CA GLY A 222 15.85 11.85 -19.17
C GLY A 222 14.70 12.07 -18.16
N VAL A 223 13.63 11.25 -18.20
CA VAL A 223 12.52 11.37 -17.23
C VAL A 223 13.01 11.19 -15.79
N ALA A 224 13.89 10.22 -15.54
CA ALA A 224 14.47 9.99 -14.22
C ALA A 224 15.19 11.24 -13.68
N GLY A 225 16.00 11.89 -14.48
CA GLY A 225 16.68 13.15 -14.14
C GLY A 225 15.69 14.29 -13.86
N ARG A 226 14.63 14.43 -14.67
CA ARG A 226 13.58 15.44 -14.44
C ARG A 226 12.84 15.21 -13.12
N LEU A 227 12.55 13.96 -12.77
CA LEU A 227 11.91 13.62 -11.48
C LEU A 227 12.79 14.05 -10.30
N LEU A 228 14.08 13.73 -10.34
CA LEU A 228 15.04 14.13 -9.32
C LEU A 228 15.19 15.65 -9.23
N ALA A 229 15.34 16.34 -10.35
CA ALA A 229 15.47 17.79 -10.41
C ALA A 229 14.21 18.54 -9.91
N SER A 230 13.03 17.88 -9.96
CA SER A 230 11.77 18.46 -9.48
C SER A 230 11.68 18.58 -7.95
N CYS A 231 12.64 18.03 -7.19
CA CYS A 231 12.61 18.06 -5.74
C CYS A 231 13.19 19.37 -5.20
N ASP A 232 12.40 20.12 -4.44
CA ASP A 232 12.88 21.30 -3.73
C ASP A 232 13.76 20.90 -2.54
N ARG A 233 15.07 20.79 -2.77
CA ARG A 233 16.07 20.43 -1.78
C ARG A 233 16.28 21.48 -0.68
N GLY A 234 15.63 22.62 -0.77
CA GLY A 234 15.57 23.62 0.31
C GLY A 234 14.69 23.18 1.47
N THR A 235 13.75 22.26 1.26
CA THR A 235 12.81 21.78 2.27
C THR A 235 13.15 20.36 2.74
N LEU A 236 12.79 20.02 3.99
CA LEU A 236 12.94 18.65 4.50
C LEU A 236 12.14 17.62 3.66
N VAL A 237 10.94 18.02 3.19
CA VAL A 237 10.11 17.16 2.31
C VAL A 237 10.83 16.88 1.01
N GLY A 238 11.40 17.90 0.39
CA GLY A 238 12.08 17.76 -0.90
C GLY A 238 13.39 16.98 -0.78
N VAL A 239 14.17 17.17 0.28
CA VAL A 239 15.39 16.36 0.54
C VAL A 239 15.03 14.89 0.75
N ARG A 240 13.97 14.59 1.53
CA ARG A 240 13.46 13.23 1.69
C ARG A 240 13.00 12.63 0.37
N ASP A 241 12.15 13.36 -0.35
CA ASP A 241 11.57 12.88 -1.61
C ASP A 241 12.67 12.67 -2.67
N PHE A 242 13.73 13.52 -2.66
CA PHE A 242 14.92 13.33 -3.49
C PHE A 242 15.65 12.03 -3.16
N ALA A 243 15.95 11.75 -1.88
CA ALA A 243 16.62 10.50 -1.46
C ALA A 243 15.76 9.26 -1.83
N VAL A 244 14.43 9.30 -1.62
CA VAL A 244 13.51 8.22 -2.01
C VAL A 244 13.56 7.97 -3.52
N LEU A 245 13.49 9.03 -4.33
CA LEU A 245 13.53 8.91 -5.81
C LEU A 245 14.88 8.41 -6.28
N THR A 246 16.00 8.87 -5.68
CA THR A 246 17.35 8.44 -6.02
C THR A 246 17.50 6.92 -5.82
N LEU A 247 17.01 6.38 -4.70
CA LEU A 247 17.02 4.93 -4.45
C LEU A 247 16.21 4.15 -5.49
N PHE A 248 15.03 4.66 -5.90
CA PHE A 248 14.25 4.02 -6.96
C PHE A 248 14.93 4.07 -8.33
N VAL A 249 15.55 5.18 -8.67
CA VAL A 249 16.14 5.42 -9.99
C VAL A 249 17.51 4.76 -10.13
N ARG A 250 18.37 4.87 -9.10
CA ARG A 250 19.76 4.40 -9.16
C ARG A 250 19.93 2.93 -8.78
N LEU A 251 19.16 2.45 -7.80
CA LEU A 251 19.26 1.07 -7.31
C LEU A 251 18.06 0.20 -7.70
N GLY A 252 17.04 0.78 -8.31
CA GLY A 252 15.85 0.06 -8.73
C GLY A 252 15.16 -0.68 -7.59
N LEU A 253 15.17 -0.17 -6.36
CA LEU A 253 14.58 -0.83 -5.22
C LEU A 253 13.08 -1.07 -5.42
N ARG A 254 12.57 -2.19 -4.87
CA ARG A 254 11.13 -2.40 -4.78
C ARG A 254 10.57 -1.53 -3.66
N VAL A 255 9.33 -1.08 -3.81
CA VAL A 255 8.69 -0.24 -2.76
C VAL A 255 8.67 -0.93 -1.40
N GLY A 256 8.51 -2.26 -1.36
CA GLY A 256 8.56 -3.04 -0.11
C GLY A 256 9.95 -3.06 0.52
N GLU A 257 10.99 -3.17 -0.29
CA GLU A 257 12.40 -3.10 0.15
C GLU A 257 12.68 -1.74 0.79
N LEU A 258 12.26 -0.67 0.13
CA LEU A 258 12.45 0.70 0.64
C LEU A 258 11.62 0.99 1.91
N THR A 259 10.41 0.40 2.01
CA THR A 259 9.57 0.53 3.21
C THR A 259 10.21 -0.15 4.43
N ALA A 260 10.88 -1.29 4.20
CA ALA A 260 11.53 -2.08 5.26
C ALA A 260 12.93 -1.58 5.62
N MET A 261 13.48 -0.62 4.87
CA MET A 261 14.84 -0.13 5.02
C MET A 261 15.01 0.60 6.36
N GLU A 262 16.05 0.22 7.10
CA GLU A 262 16.45 0.82 8.36
C GLU A 262 17.75 1.61 8.22
N VAL A 263 18.02 2.52 9.15
CA VAL A 263 19.29 3.30 9.15
C VAL A 263 20.51 2.38 9.29
N GLY A 264 20.38 1.31 10.07
CA GLY A 264 21.45 0.32 10.29
C GLY A 264 21.66 -0.65 9.13
N ASP A 265 20.91 -0.55 8.03
CA ASP A 265 21.14 -1.36 6.83
C ASP A 265 22.26 -0.78 5.94
N ILE A 266 22.81 0.41 6.29
CA ILE A 266 23.91 1.03 5.57
C ILE A 266 25.19 0.85 6.36
N ASP A 267 26.18 0.22 5.74
CA ASP A 267 27.55 0.26 6.18
C ASP A 267 28.30 1.39 5.46
N TRP A 268 28.45 2.49 6.15
CA TRP A 268 29.14 3.68 5.63
C TRP A 268 30.64 3.47 5.42
N ARG A 269 31.23 2.50 6.13
CA ARG A 269 32.66 2.21 6.03
C ARG A 269 32.98 1.39 4.78
N SER A 270 32.19 0.35 4.51
CA SER A 270 32.36 -0.48 3.32
C SER A 270 31.71 0.13 2.07
N GLY A 271 30.82 1.14 2.23
CA GLY A 271 30.03 1.70 1.15
C GLY A 271 29.00 0.70 0.64
N GLU A 272 28.32 -0.02 1.53
CA GLU A 272 27.34 -1.04 1.20
C GLU A 272 25.97 -0.77 1.81
N LEU A 273 24.93 -1.15 1.09
CA LEU A 273 23.54 -1.15 1.53
C LEU A 273 23.00 -2.57 1.56
N THR A 274 22.57 -3.04 2.71
CA THR A 274 21.85 -4.31 2.84
C THR A 274 20.36 -4.13 2.51
N VAL A 275 19.90 -4.79 1.47
CA VAL A 275 18.48 -4.77 1.06
C VAL A 275 17.75 -6.00 1.58
N ARG A 276 16.63 -5.78 2.28
CA ARG A 276 15.78 -6.86 2.82
C ARG A 276 14.70 -7.24 1.80
N GLY A 277 14.83 -8.41 1.21
CA GLY A 277 13.89 -8.94 0.23
C GLY A 277 12.74 -9.76 0.83
N LYS A 278 11.82 -10.21 -0.04
CA LYS A 278 10.72 -11.10 0.33
C LYS A 278 11.26 -12.42 0.88
N GLY A 279 10.75 -12.85 2.07
CA GLY A 279 11.16 -14.09 2.72
C GLY A 279 12.40 -13.94 3.61
N GLY A 280 12.74 -12.72 4.05
CA GLY A 280 13.82 -12.47 5.01
C GLY A 280 15.23 -12.47 4.41
N TRP A 281 15.37 -12.54 3.09
CA TRP A 281 16.67 -12.48 2.43
C TRP A 281 17.30 -11.09 2.58
N ARG A 282 18.62 -11.10 2.71
CA ARG A 282 19.45 -9.90 2.80
C ARG A 282 20.47 -9.93 1.68
N ASP A 283 20.41 -8.95 0.81
CA ASP A 283 21.30 -8.82 -0.33
C ASP A 283 22.14 -7.54 -0.15
N PRO A 284 23.48 -7.62 -0.06
CA PRO A 284 24.33 -6.44 -0.05
C PRO A 284 24.38 -5.84 -1.46
N LEU A 285 24.33 -4.52 -1.53
CA LEU A 285 24.50 -3.73 -2.75
C LEU A 285 25.57 -2.68 -2.53
N PRO A 286 26.42 -2.40 -3.51
CA PRO A 286 27.28 -1.24 -3.44
C PRO A 286 26.41 0.03 -3.33
N LEU A 287 26.83 0.97 -2.50
CA LEU A 287 26.18 2.26 -2.29
C LEU A 287 26.87 3.31 -3.18
N PRO A 288 26.28 3.71 -4.31
CA PRO A 288 26.85 4.77 -5.14
C PRO A 288 26.96 6.08 -4.36
N VAL A 289 27.99 6.87 -4.64
CA VAL A 289 28.28 8.12 -3.92
C VAL A 289 27.08 9.07 -3.93
N ASP A 290 26.44 9.26 -5.08
CA ASP A 290 25.25 10.11 -5.23
C ASP A 290 24.04 9.64 -4.40
N VAL A 291 23.91 8.34 -4.19
CA VAL A 291 22.88 7.75 -3.30
C VAL A 291 23.26 8.00 -1.85
N GLY A 292 24.54 7.78 -1.49
CA GLY A 292 25.05 8.05 -0.17
C GLY A 292 24.87 9.52 0.24
N ASP A 293 25.23 10.45 -0.63
CA ASP A 293 25.07 11.89 -0.41
C ASP A 293 23.58 12.28 -0.20
N ALA A 294 22.69 11.72 -1.00
CA ALA A 294 21.25 11.96 -0.84
C ALA A 294 20.73 11.46 0.53
N LEU A 295 21.20 10.31 0.97
CA LEU A 295 20.82 9.73 2.27
C LEU A 295 21.40 10.53 3.43
N VAL A 296 22.68 10.93 3.36
CA VAL A 296 23.32 11.77 4.38
C VAL A 296 22.59 13.11 4.49
N ALA A 297 22.32 13.78 3.37
CA ALA A 297 21.60 15.05 3.36
C ALA A 297 20.21 14.92 4.01
N TYR A 298 19.50 13.80 3.77
CA TYR A 298 18.21 13.54 4.40
C TYR A 298 18.35 13.26 5.90
N LEU A 299 19.27 12.37 6.31
CA LEU A 299 19.46 11.98 7.70
C LEU A 299 19.89 13.18 8.56
N THR A 300 20.80 14.01 8.07
CA THR A 300 21.24 15.23 8.76
C THR A 300 20.06 16.19 9.00
N ARG A 301 19.21 16.40 8.00
CA ARG A 301 18.05 17.29 8.14
C ARG A 301 16.88 16.69 8.92
N ARG A 302 16.73 15.37 8.85
CA ARG A 302 15.69 14.66 9.62
C ARG A 302 15.97 14.74 11.13
N GLY A 303 17.24 14.68 11.50
CA GLY A 303 17.67 14.54 12.88
C GLY A 303 17.34 13.16 13.48
N PRO A 304 17.54 13.00 14.78
CA PRO A 304 17.24 11.76 15.49
C PRO A 304 15.73 11.46 15.44
N SER A 305 15.40 10.19 15.29
CA SER A 305 14.01 9.69 15.24
C SER A 305 13.61 8.88 16.46
N GLY A 306 14.29 9.07 17.59
CA GLY A 306 14.09 8.28 18.80
C GLY A 306 14.36 6.80 18.54
N GLU A 307 13.53 5.92 19.04
CA GLU A 307 13.66 4.47 18.88
C GLU A 307 13.31 3.95 17.48
N CYS A 308 12.78 4.82 16.60
CA CYS A 308 12.38 4.40 15.27
C CYS A 308 13.59 4.18 14.36
N ARG A 309 13.82 2.92 13.99
CA ARG A 309 14.97 2.52 13.15
C ARG A 309 14.75 2.74 11.66
N GLN A 310 13.51 2.90 11.20
CA GLN A 310 13.19 3.03 9.78
C GLN A 310 13.88 4.24 9.16
N MET A 311 14.38 4.06 7.94
CA MET A 311 15.08 5.09 7.18
C MET A 311 14.17 6.29 6.91
N PHE A 312 13.00 6.08 6.36
CA PHE A 312 12.12 7.15 5.89
C PHE A 312 10.92 7.38 6.80
N MET A 313 10.80 8.63 7.26
CA MET A 313 9.76 9.06 8.19
C MET A 313 8.76 10.01 7.53
N ARG A 314 7.49 9.91 7.97
CA ARG A 314 6.48 10.91 7.64
C ARG A 314 6.79 12.24 8.35
N ILE A 315 6.80 13.30 7.59
CA ILE A 315 7.04 14.65 8.10
C ILE A 315 5.74 15.27 8.63
N ARG A 316 4.62 14.90 8.01
CA ARG A 316 3.28 15.33 8.47
C ARG A 316 2.72 14.33 9.46
N ALA A 317 1.97 14.84 10.42
CA ALA A 317 1.26 14.02 11.40
C ALA A 317 0.22 13.08 10.77
N PRO A 318 0.00 11.89 11.32
CA PRO A 318 0.76 11.33 12.45
C PRO A 318 2.18 10.97 12.04
N ARG A 319 3.17 11.43 12.83
CA ARG A 319 4.58 11.06 12.59
C ARG A 319 4.76 9.56 12.75
N GLY A 320 5.68 9.00 12.01
CA GLY A 320 5.99 7.58 12.02
C GLY A 320 6.65 7.14 10.72
N PRO A 321 6.98 5.86 10.56
CA PRO A 321 7.55 5.32 9.34
C PRO A 321 6.67 5.58 8.11
N MET A 322 7.30 5.79 6.97
CA MET A 322 6.57 5.88 5.69
C MET A 322 6.08 4.50 5.28
N ALA A 323 4.79 4.38 5.01
CA ALA A 323 4.19 3.19 4.42
C ALA A 323 4.46 3.13 2.91
N MET A 324 4.22 1.95 2.29
CA MET A 324 4.32 1.80 0.83
C MET A 324 3.48 2.82 0.05
N THR A 325 2.32 3.19 0.59
CA THR A 325 1.43 4.21 0.00
C THR A 325 2.06 5.60 0.00
N ASP A 326 2.82 5.93 1.06
CA ASP A 326 3.51 7.21 1.19
C ASP A 326 4.66 7.31 0.18
N LEU A 327 5.45 6.22 0.04
CA LEU A 327 6.55 6.12 -0.94
C LEU A 327 6.04 6.21 -2.39
N ARG A 328 4.94 5.51 -2.71
CA ARG A 328 4.28 5.64 -4.02
C ARG A 328 3.77 7.05 -4.27
N ALA A 329 3.27 7.73 -3.22
CA ALA A 329 2.83 9.11 -3.34
C ALA A 329 3.99 10.09 -3.61
N VAL A 330 5.23 9.78 -3.19
CA VAL A 330 6.42 10.56 -3.58
C VAL A 330 6.58 10.54 -5.10
N VAL A 331 6.58 9.35 -5.71
CA VAL A 331 6.71 9.20 -7.17
C VAL A 331 5.57 9.92 -7.90
N ARG A 332 4.31 9.71 -7.46
CA ARG A 332 3.15 10.37 -8.08
C ARG A 332 3.25 11.91 -8.02
N ARG A 333 3.68 12.47 -6.88
CA ARG A 333 3.88 13.93 -6.75
C ARG A 333 4.99 14.44 -7.65
N ALA A 334 6.09 13.69 -7.79
CA ALA A 334 7.18 14.05 -8.69
C ALA A 334 6.69 14.05 -10.15
N CYS A 335 5.94 13.03 -10.58
CA CYS A 335 5.33 12.98 -11.91
C CYS A 335 4.42 14.20 -12.17
N ALA A 336 3.56 14.55 -11.21
CA ALA A 336 2.68 15.71 -11.32
C ALA A 336 3.47 17.03 -11.46
N ARG A 337 4.60 17.18 -10.73
CA ARG A 337 5.44 18.39 -10.85
C ARG A 337 6.07 18.56 -12.23
N VAL A 338 6.41 17.46 -12.90
CA VAL A 338 7.05 17.50 -14.23
C VAL A 338 6.07 17.28 -15.39
N GLY A 339 4.76 17.25 -15.09
CA GLY A 339 3.71 17.15 -16.10
C GLY A 339 3.67 15.82 -16.87
N ILE A 340 4.18 14.73 -16.28
CA ILE A 340 4.12 13.41 -16.90
C ILE A 340 3.00 12.55 -16.29
N ALA A 341 2.48 11.61 -17.11
CA ALA A 341 1.51 10.65 -16.63
C ALA A 341 2.02 9.89 -15.40
N ASP A 342 1.11 9.53 -14.47
CA ASP A 342 1.45 8.82 -13.25
C ASP A 342 2.27 7.55 -13.56
N THR A 343 3.42 7.46 -12.93
CA THR A 343 4.39 6.40 -13.12
C THR A 343 4.50 5.57 -11.86
N SER A 344 4.47 4.25 -12.02
CA SER A 344 4.67 3.34 -10.88
C SER A 344 6.15 3.19 -10.53
N THR A 345 6.45 2.85 -9.26
CA THR A 345 7.81 2.49 -8.83
C THR A 345 8.42 1.35 -9.65
N HIS A 346 7.59 0.43 -10.18
CA HIS A 346 8.03 -0.62 -11.09
C HIS A 346 8.52 -0.07 -12.43
N ARG A 347 7.88 0.99 -12.96
CA ARG A 347 8.34 1.62 -14.21
C ARG A 347 9.70 2.31 -14.03
N LEU A 348 9.97 2.89 -12.86
CA LEU A 348 11.31 3.43 -12.55
C LEU A 348 12.38 2.32 -12.58
N ARG A 349 12.07 1.18 -11.95
CA ARG A 349 12.95 0.01 -11.98
C ARG A 349 13.13 -0.58 -13.39
N HIS A 350 12.07 -0.64 -14.20
CA HIS A 350 12.16 -1.02 -15.61
C HIS A 350 12.99 -0.03 -16.42
N GLY A 351 12.85 1.28 -16.11
CA GLY A 351 13.68 2.33 -16.72
C GLY A 351 15.16 2.09 -16.48
N LEU A 352 15.56 1.83 -15.23
CA LEU A 352 16.94 1.50 -14.88
C LEU A 352 17.44 0.27 -15.64
N ALA A 353 16.65 -0.81 -15.71
CA ALA A 353 17.05 -2.01 -16.45
C ALA A 353 17.29 -1.72 -17.93
N CYS A 354 16.43 -0.95 -18.57
CA CYS A 354 16.58 -0.57 -19.96
C CYS A 354 17.73 0.41 -20.19
N ASP A 355 18.01 1.28 -19.22
CA ASP A 355 19.17 2.17 -19.30
C ASP A 355 20.48 1.38 -19.19
N LEU A 356 20.59 0.42 -18.28
CA LEU A 356 21.73 -0.49 -18.19
C LEU A 356 21.93 -1.28 -19.48
N LEU A 357 20.85 -1.81 -20.06
CA LEU A 357 20.90 -2.55 -21.31
C LEU A 357 21.39 -1.68 -22.47
N ARG A 358 20.91 -0.44 -22.60
CA ARG A 358 21.36 0.52 -23.63
C ARG A 358 22.85 0.87 -23.50
N HIS A 359 23.40 0.79 -22.29
CA HIS A 359 24.83 0.98 -22.02
C HIS A 359 25.64 -0.32 -22.15
N GLY A 360 25.05 -1.39 -22.69
CA GLY A 360 25.73 -2.63 -23.02
C GLY A 360 25.87 -3.61 -21.85
N ALA A 361 25.19 -3.38 -20.72
CA ALA A 361 25.23 -4.33 -19.61
C ALA A 361 24.53 -5.64 -19.99
N PRO A 362 25.13 -6.82 -19.78
CA PRO A 362 24.50 -8.10 -20.09
C PRO A 362 23.30 -8.36 -19.18
N LEU A 363 22.31 -9.08 -19.71
CA LEU A 363 21.06 -9.38 -18.99
C LEU A 363 21.29 -10.06 -17.63
N PHE A 364 22.32 -10.87 -17.51
CA PHE A 364 22.68 -11.51 -16.25
C PHE A 364 23.05 -10.49 -15.18
N GLU A 365 23.90 -9.52 -15.49
CA GLU A 365 24.31 -8.45 -14.56
C GLU A 365 23.13 -7.55 -14.21
N ILE A 366 22.27 -7.21 -15.17
CA ILE A 366 21.03 -6.49 -14.92
C ILE A 366 20.16 -7.28 -13.93
N GLY A 367 20.07 -8.60 -14.10
CA GLY A 367 19.38 -9.49 -13.18
C GLY A 367 19.93 -9.42 -11.75
N GLN A 368 21.26 -9.40 -11.61
CA GLN A 368 21.94 -9.25 -10.31
C GLN A 368 21.66 -7.89 -9.66
N VAL A 369 21.89 -6.79 -10.39
CA VAL A 369 21.63 -5.43 -9.90
C VAL A 369 20.17 -5.28 -9.44
N LEU A 370 19.24 -5.84 -10.18
CA LEU A 370 17.84 -5.82 -9.85
C LEU A 370 17.41 -6.91 -8.84
N ARG A 371 18.29 -7.81 -8.45
CA ARG A 371 17.99 -8.90 -7.51
C ARG A 371 16.79 -9.74 -7.99
N HIS A 372 16.83 -10.15 -9.26
CA HIS A 372 15.86 -11.08 -9.83
C HIS A 372 16.28 -12.52 -9.43
N ARG A 373 15.36 -13.24 -8.79
CA ARG A 373 15.57 -14.65 -8.43
C ARG A 373 15.42 -15.57 -9.61
N ASP A 374 14.66 -15.14 -10.59
CA ASP A 374 14.32 -15.90 -11.78
C ASP A 374 14.81 -15.11 -13.00
N LEU A 375 15.67 -15.74 -13.79
CA LEU A 375 16.21 -15.18 -15.03
C LEU A 375 15.09 -14.82 -16.03
N GLU A 376 13.96 -15.55 -16.01
CA GLU A 376 12.80 -15.22 -16.84
C GLU A 376 12.27 -13.80 -16.56
N THR A 377 12.43 -13.31 -15.32
CA THR A 377 12.02 -11.94 -14.96
C THR A 377 12.90 -10.90 -15.67
N THR A 378 14.17 -11.23 -15.94
CA THR A 378 15.11 -10.36 -16.65
C THR A 378 14.97 -10.52 -18.16
N ALA A 379 14.60 -11.70 -18.65
CA ALA A 379 14.40 -11.97 -20.08
C ALA A 379 13.34 -11.07 -20.74
N VAL A 380 12.45 -10.46 -19.94
CA VAL A 380 11.48 -9.47 -20.44
C VAL A 380 12.18 -8.26 -21.07
N TYR A 381 13.40 -7.93 -20.64
CA TYR A 381 14.18 -6.79 -21.18
C TYR A 381 14.87 -7.12 -22.50
N ALA A 382 15.11 -8.38 -22.82
CA ALA A 382 15.66 -8.78 -24.12
C ALA A 382 14.80 -8.26 -25.30
N LYS A 383 13.50 -8.07 -25.09
CA LYS A 383 12.58 -7.54 -26.10
C LYS A 383 12.79 -6.06 -26.46
N VAL A 384 13.46 -5.30 -25.63
CA VAL A 384 13.76 -3.88 -25.86
C VAL A 384 15.18 -3.69 -26.34
N ASP A 385 15.94 -4.76 -26.49
CA ASP A 385 17.27 -4.77 -27.09
C ASP A 385 17.15 -4.90 -28.61
N PHE A 386 16.78 -3.80 -29.27
CA PHE A 386 16.63 -3.77 -30.72
C PHE A 386 17.95 -4.04 -31.46
N ALA A 387 19.10 -3.72 -30.85
CA ALA A 387 20.41 -3.97 -31.46
C ALA A 387 20.68 -5.48 -31.56
N VAL A 388 20.48 -6.21 -30.45
CA VAL A 388 20.62 -7.68 -30.44
C VAL A 388 19.51 -8.33 -31.26
N LEU A 389 18.27 -7.85 -31.19
CA LEU A 389 17.18 -8.41 -32.00
C LEU A 389 17.42 -8.22 -33.49
N ALA A 390 18.03 -7.12 -33.92
CA ALA A 390 18.38 -6.89 -35.29
C ALA A 390 19.44 -7.88 -35.83
N THR A 391 20.35 -8.39 -34.98
CA THR A 391 21.36 -9.38 -35.38
C THR A 391 20.78 -10.77 -35.61
N VAL A 392 19.66 -11.11 -34.98
CA VAL A 392 18.99 -12.42 -35.15
C VAL A 392 17.75 -12.33 -36.04
N ALA A 393 17.35 -11.12 -36.45
CA ALA A 393 16.26 -10.92 -37.38
C ALA A 393 16.63 -11.46 -38.76
N GLN A 394 15.78 -12.29 -39.35
CA GLN A 394 15.94 -12.67 -40.77
C GLN A 394 15.78 -11.43 -41.64
N ARG A 395 16.64 -11.31 -42.66
CA ARG A 395 16.51 -10.26 -43.66
C ARG A 395 15.15 -10.36 -44.34
N TRP A 396 14.49 -9.24 -44.52
CA TRP A 396 13.22 -9.19 -45.23
C TRP A 396 13.42 -9.71 -46.68
N PRO A 397 12.58 -10.64 -47.19
CA PRO A 397 12.68 -11.07 -48.58
C PRO A 397 12.49 -9.87 -49.49
N GLY A 398 13.51 -9.53 -50.30
CA GLY A 398 13.49 -8.39 -51.21
C GLY A 398 14.24 -7.14 -50.75
N SER A 399 14.88 -7.11 -49.56
CA SER A 399 15.84 -6.09 -49.20
C SER A 399 17.21 -6.42 -49.84
N GLU A 400 17.37 -6.08 -51.09
CA GLU A 400 18.71 -6.00 -51.70
C GLU A 400 19.42 -4.74 -51.19
N SER A 401 20.68 -4.96 -50.74
CA SER A 401 21.80 -4.10 -50.31
C SER A 401 21.63 -2.57 -50.37
#